data_bf6d3f26bb163d1c1adb2a0e56cf8335
#
_entry.id   bf6d3f26bb163d1c1adb2a0e56cf8335
#
_cell.length_a   1.000
_cell.length_b   1.000
_cell.length_c   1.000
_cell.angle_alpha   90.00
_cell.angle_beta   90.00
_cell.angle_gamma   90.00
#
_symmetry.space_group_name_H-M   'P 1'
#
loop_
_entity.id
_entity.type
_entity.pdbx_description
1 polymer ?
#
loop_
_entity_poly.entity_id
_entity_poly.type
_entity_poly.pdbx_seq_one_letter_code
_entity_poly.pdbx_strand_id
1 'polypeptide(L)'
;MTASEGFMPESERVTRQLRDEILDGVRRPGSRLVERELAEALGVSRLPVREALKTLVSEGLVTPRPRTWAVVREFTASDIADLDEVRAALETLAFRLAAQRHTRAGLEKLRAVLDTELEAARAGDAVRARRAAADFHQTVTSLAANELLNELERPLRSRLRWLMGQHDDLLGVALEHEALFEAIAARDVRRVESLVLHHQATSRDAVLGHRRQGVPTADHAPDDTSERAG
;
A
#
# COMPACT_ATOMS: atom_id res chain seq x y z
N MET A 1 4.77 -3.16 -38.12
CA MET A 1 5.82 -3.22 -37.08
C MET A 1 5.09 -3.54 -35.77
N THR A 2 5.08 -4.82 -35.41
CA THR A 2 4.44 -5.32 -34.17
C THR A 2 5.33 -4.87 -33.02
N ALA A 3 4.76 -4.07 -32.09
CA ALA A 3 5.40 -3.73 -30.84
C ALA A 3 5.73 -5.05 -30.12
N SER A 4 7.00 -5.28 -29.83
CA SER A 4 7.50 -6.33 -28.97
C SER A 4 6.76 -6.21 -27.64
N GLU A 5 5.85 -7.12 -27.34
CA GLU A 5 5.38 -7.35 -25.97
C GLU A 5 6.63 -7.66 -25.17
N GLY A 6 7.05 -6.72 -24.32
CA GLY A 6 8.29 -6.80 -23.56
C GLY A 6 8.28 -8.07 -22.72
N PHE A 7 9.25 -8.94 -22.97
CA PHE A 7 9.49 -10.14 -22.16
C PHE A 7 9.67 -9.74 -20.69
N MET A 8 8.67 -10.06 -19.86
CA MET A 8 8.74 -9.84 -18.41
C MET A 8 9.42 -11.06 -17.77
N PRO A 9 10.52 -10.87 -17.06
CA PRO A 9 11.16 -11.96 -16.33
C PRO A 9 10.18 -12.68 -15.41
N GLU A 10 10.29 -13.99 -15.33
CA GLU A 10 9.39 -14.81 -14.50
C GLU A 10 9.43 -14.40 -13.02
N SER A 11 10.60 -14.02 -12.52
CA SER A 11 10.75 -13.48 -11.15
C SER A 11 9.97 -12.18 -10.93
N GLU A 12 9.90 -11.31 -11.94
CA GLU A 12 9.13 -10.06 -11.86
C GLU A 12 7.62 -10.33 -11.86
N ARG A 13 7.16 -11.26 -12.71
CA ARG A 13 5.77 -11.72 -12.73
C ARG A 13 5.36 -12.30 -11.38
N VAL A 14 6.17 -13.19 -10.82
CA VAL A 14 5.94 -13.80 -9.49
C VAL A 14 5.94 -12.74 -8.40
N THR A 15 6.89 -11.80 -8.43
CA THR A 15 6.96 -10.70 -7.46
C THR A 15 5.68 -9.87 -7.48
N ARG A 16 5.21 -9.49 -8.68
CA ARG A 16 3.98 -8.72 -8.85
C ARG A 16 2.77 -9.46 -8.30
N GLN A 17 2.63 -10.72 -8.67
CA GLN A 17 1.51 -11.54 -8.21
C GLN A 17 1.48 -11.69 -6.69
N LEU A 18 2.61 -12.06 -6.07
CA LEU A 18 2.68 -12.20 -4.61
C LEU A 18 2.46 -10.87 -3.88
N ARG A 19 2.99 -9.77 -4.43
CA ARG A 19 2.76 -8.42 -3.89
C ARG A 19 1.27 -8.08 -3.90
N ASP A 20 0.58 -8.28 -5.02
CA ASP A 20 -0.84 -8.02 -5.14
C ASP A 20 -1.65 -8.90 -4.19
N GLU A 21 -1.35 -10.20 -4.09
CA GLU A 21 -2.01 -11.11 -3.16
C GLU A 21 -1.85 -10.68 -1.68
N ILE A 22 -0.69 -10.12 -1.31
CA ILE A 22 -0.44 -9.57 0.04
C ILE A 22 -1.22 -8.27 0.26
N LEU A 23 -1.17 -7.35 -0.68
CA LEU A 23 -1.80 -6.03 -0.57
C LEU A 23 -3.33 -6.11 -0.62
N ASP A 24 -3.88 -7.05 -1.38
CA ASP A 24 -5.32 -7.31 -1.47
C ASP A 24 -5.85 -8.18 -0.31
N GLY A 25 -4.97 -8.60 0.62
CA GLY A 25 -5.35 -9.41 1.79
C GLY A 25 -5.60 -10.89 1.51
N VAL A 26 -5.35 -11.36 0.30
CA VAL A 26 -5.43 -12.80 -0.07
C VAL A 26 -4.43 -13.58 0.78
N ARG A 27 -3.22 -13.05 0.93
CA ARG A 27 -2.22 -13.57 1.88
C ARG A 27 -2.21 -12.72 3.14
N ARG A 28 -2.76 -13.28 4.20
CA ARG A 28 -2.91 -12.58 5.48
C ARG A 28 -1.56 -12.32 6.16
N PRO A 29 -1.44 -11.24 6.96
CA PRO A 29 -0.28 -11.04 7.84
C PRO A 29 0.04 -12.29 8.65
N GLY A 30 1.31 -12.61 8.85
CA GLY A 30 1.78 -13.82 9.54
C GLY A 30 1.72 -15.11 8.73
N SER A 31 1.05 -15.14 7.57
CA SER A 31 0.96 -16.35 6.75
C SER A 31 2.32 -16.75 6.18
N ARG A 32 2.55 -18.07 6.10
CA ARG A 32 3.81 -18.64 5.61
C ARG A 32 3.92 -18.57 4.09
N LEU A 33 5.13 -18.27 3.63
CA LEU A 33 5.51 -18.22 2.20
C LEU A 33 6.62 -19.25 1.97
N VAL A 34 6.22 -20.48 1.63
CA VAL A 34 7.15 -21.60 1.43
C VAL A 34 7.53 -21.69 -0.04
N GLU A 35 8.83 -21.56 -0.37
CA GLU A 35 9.32 -21.53 -1.77
C GLU A 35 8.80 -22.69 -2.61
N ARG A 36 8.78 -23.92 -2.08
CA ARG A 36 8.34 -25.11 -2.79
C ARG A 36 6.85 -25.06 -3.14
N GLU A 37 6.03 -24.70 -2.16
CA GLU A 37 4.56 -24.63 -2.33
C GLU A 37 4.16 -23.51 -3.29
N LEU A 38 4.85 -22.35 -3.18
CA LEU A 38 4.65 -21.23 -4.10
C LEU A 38 5.08 -21.58 -5.53
N ALA A 39 6.20 -22.26 -5.70
CA ALA A 39 6.68 -22.69 -7.02
C ALA A 39 5.68 -23.65 -7.69
N GLU A 40 5.17 -24.62 -6.94
CA GLU A 40 4.16 -25.57 -7.41
C GLU A 40 2.85 -24.85 -7.78
N ALA A 41 2.33 -23.99 -6.89
CA ALA A 41 1.09 -23.26 -7.11
C ALA A 41 1.13 -22.28 -8.29
N LEU A 42 2.32 -21.68 -8.55
CA LEU A 42 2.53 -20.70 -9.62
C LEU A 42 3.01 -21.33 -10.94
N GLY A 43 3.26 -22.64 -10.97
CA GLY A 43 3.75 -23.36 -12.14
C GLY A 43 5.14 -22.91 -12.60
N VAL A 44 6.03 -22.57 -11.65
CA VAL A 44 7.39 -22.06 -11.94
C VAL A 44 8.45 -22.86 -11.18
N SER A 45 9.73 -22.68 -11.54
CA SER A 45 10.83 -23.22 -10.74
C SER A 45 11.00 -22.44 -9.41
N ARG A 46 11.81 -22.99 -8.49
CA ARG A 46 12.02 -22.35 -7.18
C ARG A 46 12.85 -21.06 -7.24
N LEU A 47 13.67 -20.90 -8.27
CA LEU A 47 14.57 -19.74 -8.37
C LEU A 47 13.81 -18.41 -8.51
N PRO A 48 12.85 -18.23 -9.46
CA PRO A 48 12.06 -16.99 -9.56
C PRO A 48 11.25 -16.69 -8.29
N VAL A 49 10.77 -17.73 -7.58
CA VAL A 49 10.07 -17.52 -6.29
C VAL A 49 11.03 -16.97 -5.23
N ARG A 50 12.24 -17.52 -5.14
CA ARG A 50 13.26 -17.03 -4.20
C ARG A 50 13.65 -15.59 -4.47
N GLU A 51 13.85 -15.22 -5.74
CA GLU A 51 14.15 -13.82 -6.11
C GLU A 51 12.96 -12.89 -5.83
N ALA A 52 11.73 -13.34 -6.07
CA ALA A 52 10.53 -12.59 -5.71
C ALA A 52 10.44 -12.36 -4.19
N LEU A 53 10.68 -13.38 -3.38
CA LEU A 53 10.65 -13.24 -1.91
C LEU A 53 11.74 -12.28 -1.41
N LYS A 54 12.95 -12.30 -2.00
CA LYS A 54 14.00 -11.33 -1.66
C LYS A 54 13.57 -9.89 -1.97
N THR A 55 12.93 -9.68 -3.12
CA THR A 55 12.38 -8.37 -3.49
C THR A 55 11.31 -7.92 -2.50
N LEU A 56 10.37 -8.79 -2.13
CA LEU A 56 9.32 -8.47 -1.16
C LEU A 56 9.87 -8.22 0.26
N VAL A 57 10.97 -8.87 0.63
CA VAL A 57 11.73 -8.56 1.86
C VAL A 57 12.32 -7.15 1.79
N SER A 58 12.95 -6.78 0.67
CA SER A 58 13.51 -5.43 0.50
C SER A 58 12.44 -4.34 0.49
N GLU A 59 11.23 -4.66 0.00
CA GLU A 59 10.06 -3.79 0.06
C GLU A 59 9.43 -3.72 1.46
N GLY A 60 9.83 -4.60 2.38
CA GLY A 60 9.33 -4.66 3.74
C GLY A 60 7.93 -5.25 3.90
N LEU A 61 7.40 -5.97 2.90
CA LEU A 61 6.15 -6.73 2.98
C LEU A 61 6.30 -8.13 3.55
N VAL A 62 7.53 -8.65 3.53
CA VAL A 62 7.85 -10.02 3.93
C VAL A 62 8.99 -10.01 4.94
N THR A 63 8.88 -10.84 5.96
CA THR A 63 9.93 -11.07 6.96
C THR A 63 10.58 -12.43 6.70
N PRO A 64 11.91 -12.50 6.47
CA PRO A 64 12.59 -13.77 6.28
C PRO A 64 12.62 -14.57 7.59
N ARG A 65 12.54 -15.90 7.47
CA ARG A 65 12.75 -16.84 8.58
C ARG A 65 13.88 -17.80 8.24
N PRO A 66 14.68 -18.24 9.24
CA PRO A 66 15.80 -19.14 8.99
C PRO A 66 15.37 -20.43 8.30
N ARG A 67 16.15 -20.83 7.29
CA ARG A 67 16.26 -22.14 6.65
C ARG A 67 15.33 -22.49 5.50
N THR A 68 14.03 -22.06 5.41
CA THR A 68 13.20 -22.55 4.29
C THR A 68 11.93 -21.75 3.96
N TRP A 69 11.58 -20.71 4.72
CA TRP A 69 10.32 -20.02 4.56
C TRP A 69 10.42 -18.54 4.98
N ALA A 70 9.46 -17.76 4.55
CA ALA A 70 9.27 -16.38 4.93
C ALA A 70 7.81 -16.20 5.42
N VAL A 71 7.51 -15.09 6.04
CA VAL A 71 6.14 -14.76 6.46
C VAL A 71 5.75 -13.39 5.92
N VAL A 72 4.46 -13.23 5.60
CA VAL A 72 3.89 -11.91 5.36
C VAL A 72 4.07 -11.08 6.63
N ARG A 73 4.61 -9.86 6.48
CA ARG A 73 4.90 -9.00 7.63
C ARG A 73 3.62 -8.63 8.37
N GLU A 74 3.70 -8.71 9.69
CA GLU A 74 2.73 -8.11 10.62
C GLU A 74 3.27 -6.76 11.05
N PHE A 75 2.58 -5.68 10.69
CA PHE A 75 2.98 -4.34 11.10
C PHE A 75 2.52 -4.07 12.52
N THR A 76 3.45 -3.74 13.41
CA THR A 76 3.15 -3.32 14.78
C THR A 76 2.55 -1.91 14.81
N ALA A 77 2.03 -1.49 15.96
CA ALA A 77 1.55 -0.11 16.14
C ALA A 77 2.67 0.92 15.91
N SER A 78 3.88 0.60 16.37
CA SER A 78 5.06 1.46 16.14
C SER A 78 5.44 1.51 14.66
N ASP A 79 5.47 0.37 13.95
CA ASP A 79 5.74 0.36 12.50
C ASP A 79 4.77 1.26 11.71
N ILE A 80 3.50 1.26 12.11
CA ILE A 80 2.46 2.06 11.46
C ILE A 80 2.65 3.54 11.78
N ALA A 81 2.95 3.89 13.03
CA ALA A 81 3.20 5.27 13.42
C ALA A 81 4.40 5.85 12.68
N ASP A 82 5.54 5.12 12.67
CA ASP A 82 6.75 5.54 11.96
C ASP A 82 6.49 5.71 10.45
N LEU A 83 5.70 4.80 9.87
CA LEU A 83 5.37 4.86 8.44
C LEU A 83 4.45 6.04 8.11
N ASP A 84 3.48 6.33 8.97
CA ASP A 84 2.55 7.45 8.80
C ASP A 84 3.27 8.80 8.92
N GLU A 85 4.22 8.94 9.85
CA GLU A 85 5.05 10.15 9.98
C GLU A 85 5.87 10.43 8.73
N VAL A 86 6.53 9.39 8.18
CA VAL A 86 7.30 9.51 6.93
C VAL A 86 6.38 9.81 5.74
N ARG A 87 5.23 9.12 5.66
CA ARG A 87 4.20 9.37 4.65
C ARG A 87 3.76 10.84 4.67
N ALA A 88 3.42 11.35 5.85
CA ALA A 88 2.93 12.73 6.01
C ALA A 88 3.92 13.76 5.46
N ALA A 89 5.20 13.58 5.73
CA ALA A 89 6.26 14.48 5.23
C ALA A 89 6.40 14.41 3.71
N LEU A 90 6.46 13.21 3.14
CA LEU A 90 6.67 13.00 1.70
C LEU A 90 5.44 13.40 0.87
N GLU A 91 4.24 13.03 1.30
CA GLU A 91 2.99 13.38 0.61
C GLU A 91 2.74 14.88 0.61
N THR A 92 2.91 15.57 1.74
CA THR A 92 2.75 17.03 1.79
C THR A 92 3.65 17.72 0.77
N LEU A 93 4.90 17.26 0.64
CA LEU A 93 5.82 17.77 -0.38
C LEU A 93 5.34 17.41 -1.79
N ALA A 94 4.96 16.16 -2.04
CA ALA A 94 4.52 15.67 -3.34
C ALA A 94 3.32 16.45 -3.87
N PHE A 95 2.26 16.56 -3.07
CA PHE A 95 1.03 17.25 -3.44
C PHE A 95 1.24 18.74 -3.71
N ARG A 96 2.03 19.40 -2.86
CA ARG A 96 2.41 20.82 -3.06
C ARG A 96 3.17 21.03 -4.39
N LEU A 97 4.17 20.19 -4.65
CA LEU A 97 4.95 20.27 -5.89
C LEU A 97 4.11 19.90 -7.12
N ALA A 98 3.21 18.93 -7.03
CA ALA A 98 2.28 18.58 -8.09
C ALA A 98 1.40 19.78 -8.46
N ALA A 99 0.85 20.50 -7.49
CA ALA A 99 0.08 21.72 -7.74
C ALA A 99 0.90 22.80 -8.49
N GLN A 100 2.19 22.91 -8.18
CA GLN A 100 3.08 23.90 -8.81
C GLN A 100 3.54 23.49 -10.20
N ARG A 101 3.75 22.19 -10.47
CA ARG A 101 4.55 21.69 -11.59
C ARG A 101 3.79 20.84 -12.59
N HIS A 102 2.55 20.42 -12.30
CA HIS A 102 1.81 19.54 -13.19
C HIS A 102 1.71 20.08 -14.62
N THR A 103 1.71 19.16 -15.58
CA THR A 103 1.40 19.41 -16.97
C THR A 103 -0.07 19.05 -17.25
N ARG A 104 -0.61 19.55 -18.38
CA ARG A 104 -1.97 19.19 -18.81
C ARG A 104 -2.12 17.67 -18.99
N ALA A 105 -1.20 17.02 -19.67
CA ALA A 105 -1.20 15.57 -19.87
C ALA A 105 -1.13 14.78 -18.52
N GLY A 106 -0.38 15.32 -17.57
CA GLY A 106 -0.30 14.75 -16.24
C GLY A 106 -1.61 14.86 -15.46
N LEU A 107 -2.31 16.00 -15.55
CA LEU A 107 -3.64 16.15 -14.96
C LEU A 107 -4.68 15.23 -15.61
N GLU A 108 -4.65 15.07 -16.94
CA GLU A 108 -5.53 14.14 -17.65
C GLU A 108 -5.32 12.70 -17.15
N LYS A 109 -4.07 12.30 -16.92
CA LYS A 109 -3.74 11.00 -16.32
C LYS A 109 -4.26 10.88 -14.88
N LEU A 110 -4.05 11.90 -14.05
CA LEU A 110 -4.53 11.89 -12.66
C LEU A 110 -6.05 11.82 -12.61
N ARG A 111 -6.77 12.52 -13.51
CA ARG A 111 -8.22 12.46 -13.62
C ARG A 111 -8.69 11.04 -13.97
N ALA A 112 -8.07 10.37 -14.93
CA ALA A 112 -8.43 9.02 -15.32
C ALA A 112 -8.28 8.01 -14.17
N VAL A 113 -7.23 8.15 -13.35
CA VAL A 113 -7.04 7.33 -12.15
C VAL A 113 -8.12 7.60 -11.12
N LEU A 114 -8.44 8.87 -10.86
CA LEU A 114 -9.50 9.27 -9.93
C LEU A 114 -10.88 8.79 -10.39
N ASP A 115 -11.20 8.87 -11.68
CA ASP A 115 -12.46 8.35 -12.24
C ASP A 115 -12.59 6.85 -11.99
N THR A 116 -11.49 6.10 -12.14
CA THR A 116 -11.44 4.65 -11.83
C THR A 116 -11.70 4.40 -10.34
N GLU A 117 -11.13 5.21 -9.46
CA GLU A 117 -11.33 5.10 -8.01
C GLU A 117 -12.79 5.36 -7.62
N LEU A 118 -13.36 6.47 -8.10
CA LEU A 118 -14.74 6.86 -7.83
C LEU A 118 -15.75 5.81 -8.36
N GLU A 119 -15.52 5.27 -9.57
CA GLU A 119 -16.34 4.21 -10.12
C GLU A 119 -16.29 2.95 -9.25
N ALA A 120 -15.10 2.50 -8.89
CA ALA A 120 -14.90 1.30 -8.07
C ALA A 120 -15.49 1.48 -6.67
N ALA A 121 -15.29 2.65 -6.04
CA ALA A 121 -15.83 2.96 -4.72
C ALA A 121 -17.37 2.96 -4.71
N ARG A 122 -18.02 3.56 -5.73
CA ARG A 122 -19.48 3.54 -5.89
C ARG A 122 -20.04 2.15 -6.14
N ALA A 123 -19.27 1.30 -6.81
CA ALA A 123 -19.64 -0.09 -7.08
C ALA A 123 -19.39 -1.03 -5.88
N GLY A 124 -18.72 -0.55 -4.82
CA GLY A 124 -18.32 -1.37 -3.67
C GLY A 124 -17.18 -2.35 -3.98
N ASP A 125 -16.47 -2.17 -5.12
CA ASP A 125 -15.29 -2.96 -5.47
C ASP A 125 -14.07 -2.48 -4.68
N ALA A 126 -13.92 -3.02 -3.47
CA ALA A 126 -12.92 -2.60 -2.52
C ALA A 126 -11.49 -2.79 -3.03
N VAL A 127 -11.21 -3.89 -3.73
CA VAL A 127 -9.87 -4.16 -4.26
C VAL A 127 -9.50 -3.16 -5.33
N ARG A 128 -10.40 -2.93 -6.30
CA ARG A 128 -10.18 -1.97 -7.39
C ARG A 128 -10.09 -0.54 -6.87
N ALA A 129 -10.94 -0.15 -5.90
CA ALA A 129 -10.90 1.18 -5.29
C ALA A 129 -9.58 1.44 -4.56
N ARG A 130 -9.13 0.53 -3.70
CA ARG A 130 -7.86 0.66 -2.97
C ARG A 130 -6.65 0.68 -3.90
N ARG A 131 -6.67 -0.08 -4.98
CA ARG A 131 -5.62 -0.04 -6.00
C ARG A 131 -5.58 1.32 -6.70
N ALA A 132 -6.73 1.84 -7.13
CA ALA A 132 -6.84 3.15 -7.77
C ALA A 132 -6.45 4.29 -6.82
N ALA A 133 -6.81 4.22 -5.54
CA ALA A 133 -6.34 5.17 -4.51
C ALA A 133 -4.81 5.21 -4.42
N ALA A 134 -4.16 4.05 -4.36
CA ALA A 134 -2.69 3.98 -4.36
C ALA A 134 -2.07 4.54 -5.64
N ASP A 135 -2.69 4.27 -6.80
CA ASP A 135 -2.25 4.80 -8.10
C ASP A 135 -2.46 6.33 -8.18
N PHE A 136 -3.48 6.89 -7.51
CA PHE A 136 -3.68 8.34 -7.37
C PHE A 136 -2.47 8.98 -6.67
N HIS A 137 -2.08 8.52 -5.50
CA HIS A 137 -0.92 9.03 -4.76
C HIS A 137 0.38 8.89 -5.58
N GLN A 138 0.60 7.74 -6.23
CA GLN A 138 1.77 7.54 -7.07
C GLN A 138 1.80 8.49 -8.29
N THR A 139 0.62 8.79 -8.86
CA THR A 139 0.51 9.73 -9.98
C THR A 139 0.81 11.15 -9.51
N VAL A 140 0.31 11.56 -8.33
CA VAL A 140 0.64 12.86 -7.73
C VAL A 140 2.14 13.00 -7.49
N THR A 141 2.82 11.97 -6.94
CA THR A 141 4.27 11.98 -6.76
C THR A 141 5.00 12.13 -8.09
N SER A 142 4.50 11.49 -9.15
CA SER A 142 5.05 11.67 -10.51
C SER A 142 4.87 13.11 -11.03
N LEU A 143 3.72 13.74 -10.73
CA LEU A 143 3.43 15.14 -11.10
C LEU A 143 4.28 16.16 -10.35
N ALA A 144 4.80 15.80 -9.17
CA ALA A 144 5.74 16.63 -8.41
C ALA A 144 7.02 16.93 -9.19
N ALA A 145 7.35 16.13 -10.22
CA ALA A 145 8.54 16.28 -11.06
C ALA A 145 9.81 16.52 -10.20
N ASN A 146 9.99 15.68 -9.17
CA ASN A 146 11.13 15.70 -8.27
C ASN A 146 11.74 14.30 -8.21
N GLU A 147 12.83 14.09 -8.95
CA GLU A 147 13.49 12.79 -9.06
C GLU A 147 13.92 12.22 -7.71
N LEU A 148 14.50 13.07 -6.83
CA LEU A 148 14.95 12.63 -5.52
C LEU A 148 13.76 12.16 -4.65
N LEU A 149 12.62 12.84 -4.71
CA LEU A 149 11.40 12.40 -4.02
C LEU A 149 10.94 11.03 -4.52
N ASN A 150 10.93 10.83 -5.84
CA ASN A 150 10.59 9.53 -6.44
C ASN A 150 11.56 8.42 -6.00
N GLU A 151 12.86 8.72 -5.89
CA GLU A 151 13.88 7.78 -5.41
C GLU A 151 13.66 7.40 -3.94
N LEU A 152 13.34 8.36 -3.09
CA LEU A 152 13.09 8.15 -1.67
C LEU A 152 11.79 7.36 -1.43
N GLU A 153 10.75 7.59 -2.21
CA GLU A 153 9.49 6.86 -2.08
C GLU A 153 9.55 5.43 -2.63
N ARG A 154 10.39 5.16 -3.64
CA ARG A 154 10.45 3.85 -4.31
C ARG A 154 10.52 2.66 -3.34
N PRO A 155 11.44 2.62 -2.36
CA PRO A 155 11.53 1.51 -1.42
C PRO A 155 10.36 1.46 -0.43
N LEU A 156 9.57 2.53 -0.30
CA LEU A 156 8.45 2.64 0.63
C LEU A 156 7.11 2.30 -0.03
N ARG A 157 7.01 2.34 -1.36
CA ARG A 157 5.74 2.21 -2.10
C ARG A 157 4.85 1.08 -1.66
N SER A 158 5.40 -0.11 -1.51
CA SER A 158 4.62 -1.29 -1.12
C SER A 158 4.08 -1.17 0.30
N ARG A 159 4.85 -0.60 1.23
CA ARG A 159 4.40 -0.34 2.62
C ARG A 159 3.38 0.78 2.68
N LEU A 160 3.58 1.87 1.93
CA LEU A 160 2.62 2.97 1.83
C LEU A 160 1.30 2.48 1.22
N ARG A 161 1.36 1.67 0.15
CA ARG A 161 0.17 1.06 -0.45
C ARG A 161 -0.56 0.14 0.53
N TRP A 162 0.18 -0.64 1.33
CA TRP A 162 -0.41 -1.45 2.39
C TRP A 162 -1.13 -0.56 3.43
N LEU A 163 -0.48 0.52 3.89
CA LEU A 163 -1.05 1.46 4.86
C LEU A 163 -2.33 2.12 4.33
N MET A 164 -2.28 2.64 3.11
CA MET A 164 -3.42 3.27 2.44
C MET A 164 -4.56 2.29 2.15
N GLY A 165 -4.29 0.99 2.06
CA GLY A 165 -5.28 -0.07 1.86
C GLY A 165 -6.12 -0.40 3.10
N GLN A 166 -5.90 0.25 4.26
CA GLN A 166 -6.59 -0.06 5.51
C GLN A 166 -7.91 0.72 5.71
N HIS A 167 -8.41 1.40 4.67
CA HIS A 167 -9.66 2.14 4.73
C HIS A 167 -10.88 1.29 4.38
N ASP A 168 -11.97 1.48 5.14
CA ASP A 168 -13.28 0.87 4.85
C ASP A 168 -14.23 1.86 4.17
N ASP A 169 -14.10 3.18 4.43
CA ASP A 169 -14.86 4.23 3.74
C ASP A 169 -14.23 4.57 2.38
N LEU A 170 -14.44 3.70 1.41
CA LEU A 170 -13.88 3.84 0.07
C LEU A 170 -14.39 5.10 -0.65
N LEU A 171 -15.67 5.44 -0.47
CA LEU A 171 -16.25 6.60 -1.14
C LEU A 171 -15.81 7.89 -0.51
N GLY A 172 -15.70 7.96 0.82
CA GLY A 172 -15.18 9.13 1.53
C GLY A 172 -13.75 9.45 1.09
N VAL A 173 -12.86 8.44 1.02
CA VAL A 173 -11.49 8.60 0.52
C VAL A 173 -11.47 9.11 -0.93
N ALA A 174 -12.28 8.54 -1.82
CA ALA A 174 -12.33 8.97 -3.22
C ALA A 174 -12.82 10.42 -3.38
N LEU A 175 -13.75 10.88 -2.53
CA LEU A 175 -14.21 12.28 -2.51
C LEU A 175 -13.14 13.24 -1.96
N GLU A 176 -12.36 12.82 -0.98
CA GLU A 176 -11.19 13.58 -0.53
C GLU A 176 -10.15 13.73 -1.65
N HIS A 177 -9.89 12.66 -2.41
CA HIS A 177 -9.01 12.70 -3.58
C HIS A 177 -9.56 13.60 -4.70
N GLU A 178 -10.89 13.65 -4.90
CA GLU A 178 -11.52 14.57 -5.85
C GLU A 178 -11.28 16.03 -5.45
N ALA A 179 -11.44 16.38 -4.18
CA ALA A 179 -11.16 17.71 -3.68
C ALA A 179 -9.66 18.10 -3.83
N LEU A 180 -8.76 17.15 -3.57
CA LEU A 180 -7.31 17.31 -3.80
C LEU A 180 -6.99 17.52 -5.27
N PHE A 181 -7.60 16.74 -6.18
CA PHE A 181 -7.44 16.89 -7.62
C PHE A 181 -7.86 18.29 -8.08
N GLU A 182 -9.03 18.78 -7.64
CA GLU A 182 -9.50 20.14 -7.99
C GLU A 182 -8.52 21.23 -7.53
N ALA A 183 -8.01 21.11 -6.30
CA ALA A 183 -7.05 22.07 -5.77
C ALA A 183 -5.70 22.03 -6.52
N ILE A 184 -5.22 20.84 -6.91
CA ILE A 184 -4.03 20.67 -7.76
C ILE A 184 -4.27 21.31 -9.13
N ALA A 185 -5.39 21.01 -9.78
CA ALA A 185 -5.72 21.53 -11.10
C ALA A 185 -5.83 23.07 -11.11
N ALA A 186 -6.36 23.65 -10.03
CA ALA A 186 -6.42 25.10 -9.82
C ALA A 186 -5.09 25.74 -9.42
N ARG A 187 -4.02 24.98 -9.19
CA ARG A 187 -2.73 25.42 -8.64
C ARG A 187 -2.84 26.14 -7.29
N ASP A 188 -3.89 25.81 -6.53
CA ASP A 188 -4.11 26.40 -5.20
C ASP A 188 -3.30 25.64 -4.15
N VAL A 189 -2.04 26.01 -4.01
CA VAL A 189 -1.09 25.37 -3.08
C VAL A 189 -1.59 25.40 -1.63
N ARG A 190 -2.22 26.52 -1.19
CA ARG A 190 -2.70 26.64 0.19
C ARG A 190 -3.85 25.67 0.46
N ARG A 191 -4.80 25.59 -0.48
CA ARG A 191 -5.92 24.63 -0.40
C ARG A 191 -5.41 23.19 -0.41
N VAL A 192 -4.42 22.87 -1.26
CA VAL A 192 -3.78 21.56 -1.30
C VAL A 192 -3.16 21.19 0.05
N GLU A 193 -2.37 22.06 0.66
CA GLU A 193 -1.75 21.81 1.97
C GLU A 193 -2.81 21.54 3.06
N SER A 194 -3.89 22.31 3.10
CA SER A 194 -4.98 22.09 4.06
C SER A 194 -5.70 20.75 3.83
N LEU A 195 -5.99 20.39 2.57
CA LEU A 195 -6.67 19.15 2.22
C LEU A 195 -5.80 17.91 2.49
N VAL A 196 -4.49 17.99 2.21
CA VAL A 196 -3.55 16.90 2.52
C VAL A 196 -3.49 16.62 4.01
N LEU A 197 -3.39 17.64 4.84
CA LEU A 197 -3.40 17.47 6.30
C LEU A 197 -4.70 16.84 6.81
N HIS A 198 -5.84 17.22 6.25
CA HIS A 198 -7.12 16.61 6.58
C HIS A 198 -7.16 15.14 6.16
N HIS A 199 -6.81 14.85 4.91
CA HIS A 199 -6.75 13.49 4.35
C HIS A 199 -5.82 12.56 5.15
N GLN A 200 -4.67 13.07 5.62
CA GLN A 200 -3.76 12.32 6.48
C GLN A 200 -4.35 12.03 7.87
N ALA A 201 -5.11 12.98 8.43
CA ALA A 201 -5.78 12.79 9.72
C ALA A 201 -6.88 11.73 9.63
N THR A 202 -7.77 11.83 8.63
CA THR A 202 -8.82 10.80 8.37
C THR A 202 -8.24 9.43 8.11
N SER A 203 -7.16 9.35 7.33
CA SER A 203 -6.40 8.12 7.07
C SER A 203 -5.88 7.47 8.36
N ARG A 204 -5.26 8.26 9.23
CA ARG A 204 -4.71 7.78 10.52
C ARG A 204 -5.80 7.23 11.41
N ASP A 205 -6.92 7.95 11.54
CA ASP A 205 -8.04 7.54 12.38
C ASP A 205 -8.67 6.24 11.88
N ALA A 206 -8.77 6.04 10.56
CA ALA A 206 -9.24 4.81 9.95
C ALA A 206 -8.34 3.61 10.28
N VAL A 207 -7.01 3.75 10.15
CA VAL A 207 -6.04 2.70 10.49
C VAL A 207 -6.12 2.32 11.96
N LEU A 208 -6.24 3.29 12.87
CA LEU A 208 -6.36 3.05 14.30
C LEU A 208 -7.71 2.41 14.65
N GLY A 209 -8.80 2.80 13.99
CA GLY A 209 -10.14 2.24 14.15
C GLY A 209 -10.20 0.77 13.72
N HIS A 210 -9.65 0.44 12.57
CA HIS A 210 -9.60 -0.92 12.03
C HIS A 210 -8.88 -1.89 12.98
N ARG A 211 -7.79 -1.46 13.61
CA ARG A 211 -7.04 -2.27 14.58
C ARG A 211 -7.78 -2.54 15.87
N ARG A 212 -8.58 -1.58 16.36
CA ARG A 212 -9.39 -1.79 17.59
C ARG A 212 -10.46 -2.84 17.39
N GLN A 213 -10.95 -3.02 16.18
CA GLN A 213 -11.95 -4.02 15.83
C GLN A 213 -11.35 -5.41 15.55
N GLY A 214 -10.06 -5.47 15.13
CA GLY A 214 -9.38 -6.71 14.74
C GLY A 214 -8.54 -7.38 15.82
N VAL A 215 -8.45 -6.83 17.04
CA VAL A 215 -7.76 -7.48 18.18
C VAL A 215 -8.72 -8.43 18.86
N PRO A 216 -8.56 -9.77 18.78
CA PRO A 216 -9.22 -10.67 19.72
C PRO A 216 -8.72 -10.28 21.12
N THR A 217 -9.63 -9.91 22.01
CA THR A 217 -9.32 -9.82 23.44
C THR A 217 -8.78 -11.18 23.84
N ALA A 218 -7.47 -11.23 24.15
CA ALA A 218 -6.89 -12.41 24.78
C ALA A 218 -7.63 -12.57 26.13
N ASP A 219 -8.58 -13.49 26.14
CA ASP A 219 -9.25 -13.92 27.33
C ASP A 219 -8.17 -14.43 28.28
N HIS A 220 -8.10 -13.83 29.44
CA HIS A 220 -7.21 -14.16 30.53
C HIS A 220 -7.52 -15.61 30.94
N ALA A 221 -6.70 -16.57 30.48
CA ALA A 221 -6.72 -17.91 31.04
C ALA A 221 -6.27 -17.78 32.51
N PRO A 222 -7.07 -18.23 33.48
CA PRO A 222 -6.63 -18.24 34.87
C PRO A 222 -5.46 -19.22 35.02
N ASP A 223 -4.40 -18.71 35.64
CA ASP A 223 -3.21 -19.45 36.06
C ASP A 223 -3.63 -20.54 37.08
N ASP A 224 -3.82 -21.77 36.57
CA ASP A 224 -4.08 -22.94 37.39
C ASP A 224 -2.75 -23.50 37.91
N THR A 225 -2.16 -22.76 38.85
CA THR A 225 -1.08 -23.26 39.71
C THR A 225 -1.61 -23.51 41.10
N SER A 226 -2.36 -24.62 41.27
CA SER A 226 -2.51 -25.19 42.62
C SER A 226 -2.56 -26.70 42.54
N GLU A 227 -1.75 -27.29 43.42
CA GLU A 227 -1.80 -28.67 43.92
C GLU A 227 -1.16 -29.77 43.09
N ARG A 228 0.14 -29.99 43.36
CA ARG A 228 0.64 -31.32 43.69
C ARG A 228 1.64 -31.24 44.86
N ALA A 229 1.09 -31.26 46.06
CA ALA A 229 1.80 -31.79 47.23
C ALA A 229 1.10 -33.11 47.58
N GLY A 230 1.85 -34.18 47.65
CA GLY A 230 1.40 -35.53 47.96
C GLY A 230 2.43 -36.57 47.53
#